data_412a36b8d58705ea9dfedb3f775326e5
#
_entry.id   412a36b8d58705ea9dfedb3f775326e5
#
_cell.length_a   1.000
_cell.length_b   1.000
_cell.length_c   1.000
_cell.angle_alpha   90.00
_cell.angle_beta   90.00
_cell.angle_gamma   90.00
#
_symmetry.space_group_name_H-M   'P 1'
#
loop_
_entity.id
_entity.type
_entity.pdbx_description
1 polymer ?
#
loop_
_entity_poly.entity_id
_entity_poly.type
_entity_poly.pdbx_seq_one_letter_code
_entity_poly.pdbx_strand_id
1 'polypeptide(L)'
;MKHTAVNPYLPLYEYVPDGEPRLFDGRVYLYGSHDTAGGDFFCLEDYVAWSAPEDDLGDWRYEGVIYRKDQDPSNPDGKLELFAPDVVQGPDGHYYLYYCLRMRREF
;
A
#
# COMPACT_ATOMS: atom_id res chain seq x y z
N MET A 1 11.62 -23.63 -4.88
CA MET A 1 12.60 -22.93 -5.74
C MET A 1 12.61 -21.45 -5.37
N LYS A 2 13.78 -20.90 -5.12
CA LYS A 2 13.92 -19.48 -4.89
C LYS A 2 13.85 -18.70 -6.19
N HIS A 3 13.18 -17.53 -6.15
CA HIS A 3 13.11 -16.61 -7.27
C HIS A 3 14.26 -15.61 -7.19
N THR A 4 14.74 -15.16 -8.34
CA THR A 4 15.75 -14.11 -8.39
C THR A 4 15.09 -12.77 -8.08
N ALA A 5 15.57 -12.07 -7.05
CA ALA A 5 15.13 -10.72 -6.77
C ALA A 5 15.78 -9.76 -7.78
N VAL A 6 14.96 -8.89 -8.36
CA VAL A 6 15.38 -7.94 -9.40
C VAL A 6 14.83 -6.54 -9.11
N ASN A 7 15.32 -5.54 -9.80
CA ASN A 7 14.78 -4.19 -9.80
C ASN A 7 14.22 -3.84 -11.18
N PRO A 8 12.95 -3.37 -11.28
CA PRO A 8 12.00 -3.25 -10.18
C PRO A 8 11.57 -4.61 -9.65
N TYR A 9 11.31 -4.71 -8.36
CA TYR A 9 10.95 -6.00 -7.74
C TYR A 9 9.47 -6.35 -7.88
N LEU A 10 8.60 -5.38 -8.10
CA LEU A 10 7.19 -5.59 -8.43
C LEU A 10 7.01 -5.67 -9.96
N PRO A 11 5.89 -6.23 -10.44
CA PRO A 11 5.59 -6.23 -11.86
C PRO A 11 5.61 -4.84 -12.48
N LEU A 12 6.00 -4.73 -13.75
CA LEU A 12 6.19 -3.44 -14.43
C LEU A 12 4.89 -2.65 -14.63
N TYR A 13 3.74 -3.28 -14.50
CA TYR A 13 2.44 -2.59 -14.57
C TYR A 13 2.05 -1.94 -13.24
N GLU A 14 2.82 -2.17 -12.17
CA GLU A 14 2.45 -1.73 -10.82
C GLU A 14 3.13 -0.41 -10.46
N TYR A 15 2.37 0.47 -9.81
CA TYR A 15 2.83 1.80 -9.38
C TYR A 15 2.40 2.01 -7.93
N VAL A 16 3.32 1.72 -7.01
CA VAL A 16 3.09 1.82 -5.56
C VAL A 16 4.05 2.86 -4.97
N PRO A 17 3.68 4.15 -4.99
CA PRO A 17 4.51 5.17 -4.36
C PRO A 17 4.44 5.08 -2.84
N ASP A 18 5.48 5.56 -2.17
CA ASP A 18 5.57 5.61 -0.71
C ASP A 18 5.35 4.24 -0.04
N GLY A 19 5.81 3.17 -0.68
CA GLY A 19 5.69 1.82 -0.16
C GLY A 19 6.48 1.63 1.13
N GLU A 20 5.81 1.12 2.18
CA GLU A 20 6.41 0.87 3.48
C GLU A 20 6.50 -0.63 3.73
N PRO A 21 7.73 -1.21 3.79
CA PRO A 21 7.89 -2.63 4.06
C PRO A 21 7.81 -2.94 5.56
N ARG A 22 7.14 -4.03 5.89
CA ARG A 22 7.05 -4.56 7.27
C ARG A 22 7.20 -6.07 7.25
N LEU A 23 7.89 -6.60 8.25
CA LEU A 23 8.06 -8.04 8.43
C LEU A 23 7.05 -8.53 9.46
N PHE A 24 6.13 -9.42 9.04
CA PHE A 24 5.17 -10.06 9.93
C PHE A 24 5.13 -11.56 9.61
N ASP A 25 5.33 -12.39 10.62
CA ASP A 25 5.19 -13.85 10.53
C ASP A 25 5.95 -14.48 9.35
N GLY A 26 7.21 -14.08 9.13
CA GLY A 26 8.07 -14.63 8.08
C GLY A 26 7.78 -14.12 6.68
N ARG A 27 6.93 -13.11 6.50
CA ARG A 27 6.66 -12.46 5.22
C ARG A 27 6.94 -10.96 5.31
N VAL A 28 7.51 -10.42 4.25
CA VAL A 28 7.64 -8.98 4.05
C VAL A 28 6.40 -8.49 3.34
N TYR A 29 5.66 -7.58 3.99
CA TYR A 29 4.51 -6.91 3.42
C TYR A 29 4.90 -5.51 2.99
N LEU A 30 4.53 -5.14 1.78
CA LEU A 30 4.69 -3.79 1.26
C LEU A 30 3.31 -3.14 1.21
N TYR A 31 3.13 -2.11 2.00
CA TYR A 31 1.89 -1.32 2.03
C TYR A 31 2.15 0.01 1.34
N GLY A 32 1.30 0.40 0.42
CA GLY A 32 1.55 1.62 -0.30
C GLY A 32 0.29 2.27 -0.85
N SER A 33 0.46 3.54 -1.21
CA SER A 33 -0.46 4.23 -2.09
C SER A 33 -0.45 3.54 -3.45
N HIS A 34 -1.44 3.84 -4.27
CA HIS A 34 -1.53 3.20 -5.58
C HIS A 34 -1.79 4.24 -6.65
N ASP A 35 -0.97 4.22 -7.69
CA ASP A 35 -1.06 5.17 -8.79
C ASP A 35 -1.69 4.54 -10.03
N THR A 36 -2.35 5.40 -10.81
CA THR A 36 -2.88 5.09 -12.13
C THR A 36 -1.85 5.46 -13.19
N ALA A 37 -1.48 4.53 -14.05
CA ALA A 37 -0.60 4.80 -15.19
C ALA A 37 -1.21 5.90 -16.08
N GLY A 38 -0.43 6.95 -16.35
CA GLY A 38 -0.90 8.08 -17.17
C GLY A 38 -1.89 9.01 -16.49
N GLY A 39 -2.07 8.87 -15.17
CA GLY A 39 -2.91 9.78 -14.39
C GLY A 39 -2.34 11.18 -14.31
N ASP A 40 -3.22 12.15 -14.07
CA ASP A 40 -2.87 13.57 -14.00
C ASP A 40 -2.50 14.04 -12.58
N PHE A 41 -2.55 13.15 -11.62
CA PHE A 41 -2.17 13.38 -10.23
C PHE A 41 -1.61 12.08 -9.63
N PHE A 42 -1.05 12.13 -8.43
CA PHE A 42 -0.51 10.97 -7.73
C PHE A 42 -1.51 10.43 -6.70
N CYS A 43 -1.36 9.15 -6.32
CA CYS A 43 -2.18 8.47 -5.30
C CYS A 43 -3.68 8.50 -5.63
N LEU A 44 -4.03 8.24 -6.89
CA LEU A 44 -5.41 8.32 -7.36
C LEU A 44 -6.26 7.12 -6.94
N GLU A 45 -5.64 6.02 -6.56
CA GLU A 45 -6.33 4.77 -6.24
C GLU A 45 -6.25 4.46 -4.74
N ASP A 46 -6.83 3.33 -4.34
CA ASP A 46 -6.89 2.90 -2.95
C ASP A 46 -5.58 2.26 -2.49
N TYR A 47 -5.38 2.11 -1.17
CA TYR A 47 -4.20 1.42 -0.66
C TYR A 47 -4.18 -0.05 -1.05
N VAL A 48 -3.01 -0.52 -1.44
CA VAL A 48 -2.78 -1.92 -1.78
C VAL A 48 -1.66 -2.51 -0.94
N ALA A 49 -1.61 -3.83 -0.92
CA ALA A 49 -0.50 -4.56 -0.31
C ALA A 49 0.03 -5.63 -1.26
N TRP A 50 1.32 -5.81 -1.21
CA TRP A 50 2.05 -6.92 -1.80
C TRP A 50 2.85 -7.62 -0.72
N SER A 51 3.14 -8.89 -0.89
CA SER A 51 3.98 -9.62 0.07
C SER A 51 4.88 -10.63 -0.59
N ALA A 52 5.99 -10.93 0.08
CA ALA A 52 6.90 -12.00 -0.32
C ALA A 52 7.41 -12.73 0.91
N PRO A 53 7.77 -14.03 0.81
CA PRO A 53 8.46 -14.70 1.90
C PRO A 53 9.76 -13.97 2.22
N GLU A 54 10.13 -13.87 3.50
CA GLU A 54 11.37 -13.18 3.88
C GLU A 54 12.63 -13.84 3.33
N ASP A 55 12.56 -15.14 3.04
CA ASP A 55 13.64 -15.92 2.46
C ASP A 55 13.56 -16.03 0.92
N ASP A 56 12.59 -15.39 0.29
CA ASP A 56 12.41 -15.38 -1.17
C ASP A 56 11.81 -14.05 -1.65
N LEU A 57 12.60 -13.00 -1.59
CA LEU A 57 12.17 -11.63 -1.96
C LEU A 57 12.01 -11.42 -3.47
N GLY A 58 12.12 -12.47 -4.26
CA GLY A 58 11.75 -12.46 -5.68
C GLY A 58 10.33 -12.96 -5.94
N ASP A 59 9.66 -13.49 -4.92
CA ASP A 59 8.33 -14.11 -5.05
C ASP A 59 7.24 -13.21 -4.47
N TRP A 60 6.97 -12.09 -5.13
CA TRP A 60 5.96 -11.12 -4.70
C TRP A 60 4.56 -11.55 -5.11
N ARG A 61 3.63 -11.48 -4.15
CA ARG A 61 2.22 -11.80 -4.33
C ARG A 61 1.37 -10.57 -4.06
N TYR A 62 0.42 -10.28 -4.96
CA TYR A 62 -0.57 -9.22 -4.74
C TYR A 62 -1.57 -9.66 -3.67
N GLU A 63 -1.68 -8.89 -2.61
CA GLU A 63 -2.62 -9.16 -1.52
C GLU A 63 -3.97 -8.46 -1.71
N GLY A 64 -4.02 -7.44 -2.55
CA GLY A 64 -5.24 -6.73 -2.89
C GLY A 64 -5.33 -5.34 -2.29
N VAL A 65 -6.50 -4.75 -2.44
CA VAL A 65 -6.86 -3.47 -1.82
C VAL A 65 -7.09 -3.71 -0.33
N ILE A 66 -6.39 -2.95 0.51
CA ILE A 66 -6.47 -3.10 1.97
C ILE A 66 -7.34 -2.03 2.62
N TYR A 67 -7.52 -0.88 1.97
CA TYR A 67 -8.37 0.20 2.47
C TYR A 67 -8.76 1.10 1.31
N ARG A 68 -10.06 1.33 1.16
CA ARG A 68 -10.57 2.23 0.13
C ARG A 68 -10.73 3.64 0.68
N LYS A 69 -10.41 4.64 -0.13
CA LYS A 69 -10.51 6.05 0.26
C LYS A 69 -11.93 6.48 0.62
N ASP A 70 -12.96 5.82 0.09
CA ASP A 70 -14.36 6.08 0.43
C ASP A 70 -14.80 5.44 1.76
N GLN A 71 -13.95 4.63 2.38
CA GLN A 71 -14.23 4.06 3.71
C GLN A 71 -14.00 5.06 4.85
N ASP A 72 -13.23 6.13 4.60
CA ASP A 72 -13.05 7.18 5.59
C ASP A 72 -14.35 7.99 5.72
N PRO A 73 -14.90 8.15 6.93
CA PRO A 73 -16.16 8.89 7.14
C PRO A 73 -16.12 10.34 6.66
N SER A 74 -14.94 10.95 6.60
CA SER A 74 -14.77 12.31 6.10
C SER A 74 -14.62 12.40 4.58
N ASN A 75 -14.60 11.25 3.88
CA ASN A 75 -14.39 11.18 2.44
C ASN A 75 -15.38 10.22 1.75
N PRO A 76 -16.69 10.34 2.00
CA PRO A 76 -17.67 9.35 1.52
C PRO A 76 -17.82 9.31 0.00
N ASP A 77 -17.45 10.37 -0.70
CA ASP A 77 -17.47 10.43 -2.17
C ASP A 77 -16.17 9.95 -2.83
N GLY A 78 -15.14 9.63 -2.04
CA GLY A 78 -13.85 9.15 -2.54
C GLY A 78 -13.06 10.17 -3.34
N LYS A 79 -13.32 11.47 -3.18
CA LYS A 79 -12.65 12.52 -3.97
C LYS A 79 -11.29 12.94 -3.41
N LEU A 80 -11.02 12.68 -2.14
CA LEU A 80 -9.75 12.98 -1.50
C LEU A 80 -8.84 11.77 -1.59
N GLU A 81 -7.57 12.01 -1.92
CA GLU A 81 -6.58 10.96 -2.12
C GLU A 81 -6.02 10.44 -0.79
N LEU A 82 -5.62 9.18 -0.80
CA LEU A 82 -4.89 8.52 0.29
C LEU A 82 -3.40 8.55 0.02
N PHE A 83 -2.62 9.06 0.98
CA PHE A 83 -1.16 9.18 0.87
C PHE A 83 -0.46 8.26 1.87
N ALA A 84 0.71 7.78 1.50
CA ALA A 84 1.75 7.15 2.34
C ALA A 84 1.23 6.42 3.59
N PRO A 85 0.76 5.16 3.48
CA PRO A 85 0.30 4.39 4.62
C PRO A 85 1.46 3.74 5.37
N ASP A 86 1.20 3.33 6.61
CA ASP A 86 2.04 2.42 7.36
C ASP A 86 1.18 1.46 8.18
N VAL A 87 1.71 0.28 8.49
CA VAL A 87 1.02 -0.72 9.29
C VAL A 87 1.93 -1.18 10.41
N VAL A 88 1.41 -1.23 11.64
CA VAL A 88 2.14 -1.76 12.79
C VAL A 88 1.29 -2.80 13.51
N GLN A 89 1.95 -3.74 14.17
CA GLN A 89 1.28 -4.68 15.05
C GLN A 89 1.34 -4.15 16.47
N GLY A 90 0.17 -4.01 17.10
CA GLY A 90 0.08 -3.56 18.49
C GLY A 90 0.36 -4.68 19.48
N PRO A 91 0.54 -4.33 20.78
CA PRO A 91 0.80 -5.33 21.83
C PRO A 91 -0.38 -6.29 22.06
N ASP A 92 -1.57 -5.93 21.59
CA ASP A 92 -2.77 -6.78 21.63
C ASP A 92 -2.82 -7.82 20.49
N GLY A 93 -1.83 -7.80 19.58
CA GLY A 93 -1.77 -8.67 18.40
C GLY A 93 -2.56 -8.16 17.21
N HIS A 94 -3.31 -7.08 17.34
CA HIS A 94 -4.01 -6.46 16.21
C HIS A 94 -3.06 -5.64 15.35
N TYR A 95 -3.39 -5.54 14.06
CA TYR A 95 -2.67 -4.71 13.11
C TYR A 95 -3.39 -3.38 12.97
N TYR A 96 -2.64 -2.29 13.00
CA TYR A 96 -3.18 -0.93 12.92
C TYR A 96 -2.64 -0.26 11.67
N LEU A 97 -3.56 0.22 10.83
CA LEU A 97 -3.24 1.00 9.65
C LEU A 97 -3.22 2.49 10.03
N TYR A 98 -2.07 3.12 9.83
CA TYR A 98 -1.94 4.57 9.90
C TYR A 98 -1.96 5.12 8.48
N TYR A 99 -2.80 6.10 8.22
CA TYR A 99 -2.93 6.64 6.86
C TYR A 99 -3.11 8.15 6.87
N CYS A 100 -2.89 8.74 5.72
CA CYS A 100 -2.99 10.16 5.50
C CYS A 100 -4.01 10.41 4.39
N LEU A 101 -5.03 11.21 4.70
CA LEU A 101 -6.02 11.65 3.73
C LEU A 101 -5.73 13.08 3.34
N ARG A 102 -5.82 13.40 2.04
CA ARG A 102 -5.65 14.77 1.58
C ARG A 102 -6.67 15.68 2.25
N MET A 103 -6.20 16.82 2.78
CA MET A 103 -7.09 17.79 3.42
C MET A 103 -7.90 18.57 2.38
N ARG A 104 -9.17 18.78 2.67
CA ARG A 104 -9.97 19.75 1.93
C ARG A 104 -9.44 21.15 2.25
N ARG A 105 -9.25 21.94 1.19
CA ARG A 105 -8.98 23.35 1.38
C ARG A 105 -10.32 24.08 1.42
N GLU A 106 -10.57 24.72 2.53
CA GLU A 106 -11.67 25.66 2.65
C GLU A 106 -11.12 27.08 2.48
N PHE A 107 -11.70 27.81 1.57
CA PHE A 107 -11.36 29.20 1.32
C PHE A 107 -12.56 30.09 1.61
#